data_a934a4362fcf6749904c8260e105387f
#
_entry.id   a934a4362fcf6749904c8260e105387f
#
_cell.length_a   1.000
_cell.length_b   1.000
_cell.length_c   1.000
_cell.angle_alpha   90.00
_cell.angle_beta   90.00
_cell.angle_gamma   90.00
#
_symmetry.space_group_name_H-M   'P 1'
#
loop_
_entity.id
_entity.type
_entity.pdbx_description
1 polymer ?
#
loop_
_entity_poly.entity_id
_entity_poly.type
_entity_poly.pdbx_seq_one_letter_code
_entity_poly.pdbx_strand_id
1 'polypeptide(L)'
;MSRNKRLSTVYLSANDVIEVVNRVGLSACIAGVAERIERDFLRWQEFDKSARVACHSPEGVIELMPIADANEFSFKYVNGHPKNTHDGLPTVMAFGVLADVDTGTPRLLSELTLTTAIRTAAMSAVAARALARPNAR
;
A
#
# COMPACT_ATOMS: atom_id res chain seq x y z
N MET A 1 -34.97 10.11 10.17
CA MET A 1 -34.88 8.67 9.86
C MET A 1 -33.40 8.31 9.68
N SER A 2 -32.79 7.79 10.73
CA SER A 2 -31.39 7.35 10.73
C SER A 2 -31.22 6.15 9.78
N ARG A 3 -30.52 6.34 8.67
CA ARG A 3 -30.03 5.22 7.83
C ARG A 3 -29.07 4.40 8.68
N ASN A 4 -29.51 3.24 9.11
CA ASN A 4 -28.65 2.23 9.73
C ASN A 4 -27.62 1.78 8.67
N LYS A 5 -26.55 2.56 8.50
CA LYS A 5 -25.39 2.17 7.69
C LYS A 5 -24.79 0.96 8.40
N ARG A 6 -25.05 -0.25 7.91
CA ARG A 6 -24.30 -1.43 8.36
C ARG A 6 -22.83 -1.11 8.13
N LEU A 7 -22.12 -0.90 9.23
CA LEU A 7 -20.67 -0.73 9.23
C LEU A 7 -20.08 -2.11 8.93
N SER A 8 -19.72 -2.33 7.68
CA SER A 8 -19.05 -3.57 7.27
C SER A 8 -17.67 -3.25 6.79
N THR A 9 -16.67 -3.88 7.40
CA THR A 9 -15.29 -3.86 6.91
C THR A 9 -15.19 -4.79 5.71
N VAL A 10 -14.68 -4.28 4.60
CA VAL A 10 -14.36 -5.12 3.43
C VAL A 10 -13.03 -5.83 3.72
N TYR A 11 -12.98 -7.12 3.42
CA TYR A 11 -11.75 -7.90 3.45
C TYR A 11 -11.34 -8.27 2.02
N LEU A 12 -10.09 -8.01 1.66
CA LEU A 12 -9.48 -8.43 0.40
C LEU A 12 -8.34 -9.42 0.68
N SER A 13 -8.56 -10.67 0.29
CA SER A 13 -7.53 -11.71 0.31
C SER A 13 -6.55 -11.52 -0.86
N ALA A 14 -5.47 -12.31 -0.88
CA ALA A 14 -4.54 -12.35 -2.01
C ALA A 14 -5.24 -12.71 -3.33
N ASN A 15 -6.18 -13.65 -3.28
CA ASN A 15 -6.95 -14.04 -4.47
C ASN A 15 -7.83 -12.90 -4.99
N ASP A 16 -8.49 -12.15 -4.10
CA ASP A 16 -9.31 -11.00 -4.50
C ASP A 16 -8.44 -9.92 -5.18
N VAL A 17 -7.24 -9.66 -4.65
CA VAL A 17 -6.30 -8.72 -5.27
C VAL A 17 -5.83 -9.21 -6.64
N ILE A 18 -5.53 -10.50 -6.77
CA ILE A 18 -5.17 -11.13 -8.06
C ILE A 18 -6.31 -11.00 -9.07
N GLU A 19 -7.55 -11.25 -8.66
CA GLU A 19 -8.72 -11.10 -9.53
C GLU A 19 -8.90 -9.65 -10.01
N VAL A 20 -8.69 -8.67 -9.14
CA VAL A 20 -8.71 -7.25 -9.53
C VAL A 20 -7.64 -6.95 -10.57
N VAL A 21 -6.40 -7.41 -10.33
CA VAL A 21 -5.29 -7.20 -11.27
C VAL A 21 -5.55 -7.89 -12.62
N ASN A 22 -6.07 -9.11 -12.63
CA ASN A 22 -6.41 -9.83 -13.84
C ASN A 22 -7.52 -9.13 -14.65
N ARG A 23 -8.54 -8.59 -13.97
CA ARG A 23 -9.66 -7.88 -14.59
C ARG A 23 -9.27 -6.54 -15.17
N VAL A 24 -8.46 -5.79 -14.44
CA VAL A 24 -8.03 -4.43 -14.82
C VAL A 24 -6.84 -4.45 -15.78
N GLY A 25 -5.98 -5.44 -15.65
CA GLY A 25 -4.70 -5.55 -16.34
C GLY A 25 -3.55 -4.92 -15.54
N LEU A 26 -2.42 -5.60 -15.47
CA LEU A 26 -1.26 -5.19 -14.66
C LEU A 26 -0.75 -3.78 -15.04
N SER A 27 -0.61 -3.50 -16.33
CA SER A 27 -0.15 -2.19 -16.80
C SER A 27 -1.08 -1.05 -16.39
N ALA A 28 -2.40 -1.27 -16.45
CA ALA A 28 -3.38 -0.29 -16.02
C ALA A 28 -3.37 -0.11 -14.49
N CYS A 29 -3.16 -1.18 -13.72
CA CYS A 29 -2.98 -1.09 -12.28
C CYS A 29 -1.74 -0.25 -11.91
N ILE A 30 -0.59 -0.50 -12.56
CA ILE A 30 0.64 0.27 -12.33
C ILE A 30 0.42 1.75 -12.70
N ALA A 31 -0.19 2.03 -13.85
CA ALA A 31 -0.47 3.40 -14.28
C ALA A 31 -1.41 4.13 -13.31
N GLY A 32 -2.50 3.49 -12.89
CA GLY A 32 -3.45 4.08 -11.96
C GLY A 32 -2.84 4.34 -10.58
N VAL A 33 -1.97 3.45 -10.09
CA VAL A 33 -1.23 3.67 -8.83
C VAL A 33 -0.23 4.81 -8.99
N ALA A 34 0.49 4.90 -10.12
CA ALA A 34 1.41 6.00 -10.40
C ALA A 34 0.71 7.36 -10.36
N GLU A 35 -0.46 7.49 -11.01
CA GLU A 35 -1.26 8.72 -10.96
C GLU A 35 -1.69 9.09 -9.54
N ARG A 36 -2.04 8.11 -8.69
CA ARG A 36 -2.39 8.36 -7.29
C ARG A 36 -1.18 8.84 -6.49
N ILE A 37 -0.02 8.22 -6.68
CA ILE A 37 1.24 8.64 -6.05
C ILE A 37 1.57 10.08 -6.42
N GLU A 38 1.48 10.46 -7.71
CA GLU A 38 1.74 11.84 -8.16
C GLU A 38 0.79 12.84 -7.49
N ARG A 39 -0.51 12.53 -7.41
CA ARG A 39 -1.49 13.36 -6.70
C ARG A 39 -1.20 13.51 -5.21
N ASP A 40 -0.80 12.42 -4.55
CA ASP A 40 -0.47 12.44 -3.13
C ASP A 40 0.81 13.25 -2.85
N PHE A 41 1.79 13.25 -3.74
CA PHE A 41 2.94 14.15 -3.64
C PHE A 41 2.55 15.62 -3.74
N LEU A 42 1.58 15.98 -4.58
CA LEU A 42 1.11 17.36 -4.70
C LEU A 42 0.44 17.86 -3.41
N ARG A 43 -0.17 16.97 -2.63
CA ARG A 43 -0.82 17.27 -1.34
C ARG A 43 -0.05 16.75 -0.13
N TRP A 44 1.25 16.56 -0.25
CA TRP A 44 2.12 15.95 0.77
C TRP A 44 2.02 16.60 2.16
N GLN A 45 1.75 17.90 2.21
CA GLN A 45 1.63 18.66 3.46
C GLN A 45 0.31 18.41 4.20
N GLU A 46 -0.68 17.85 3.53
CA GLU A 46 -1.99 17.54 4.13
C GLU A 46 -1.97 16.26 4.97
N PHE A 47 -0.92 15.44 4.80
CA PHE A 47 -0.81 14.18 5.53
C PHE A 47 -0.16 14.35 6.91
N ASP A 48 -0.80 13.78 7.93
CA ASP A 48 -0.15 13.46 9.20
C ASP A 48 0.71 12.20 9.02
N LYS A 49 2.01 12.39 9.04
CA LYS A 49 3.02 11.36 8.78
C LYS A 49 3.70 10.97 10.08
N SER A 50 3.15 9.98 10.76
CA SER A 50 3.80 9.40 11.93
C SER A 50 5.07 8.63 11.53
N ALA A 51 6.06 8.63 12.42
CA ALA A 51 7.23 7.81 12.23
C ALA A 51 6.84 6.32 12.18
N ARG A 52 7.48 5.57 11.28
CA ARG A 52 7.28 4.12 11.27
C ARG A 52 7.82 3.48 12.56
N VAL A 53 7.13 2.48 13.04
CA VAL A 53 7.58 1.63 14.14
C VAL A 53 8.26 0.41 13.53
N ALA A 54 9.49 0.12 13.93
CA ALA A 54 10.26 -1.00 13.42
C ALA A 54 10.73 -1.90 14.55
N CYS A 55 10.61 -3.22 14.34
CA CYS A 55 11.21 -4.26 15.16
C CYS A 55 12.28 -4.96 14.33
N HIS A 56 13.53 -4.81 14.76
CA HIS A 56 14.70 -5.40 14.10
C HIS A 56 15.10 -6.72 14.73
N SER A 57 15.55 -7.66 13.90
CA SER A 57 16.16 -8.92 14.30
C SER A 57 17.40 -9.19 13.44
N PRO A 58 18.25 -10.16 13.80
CA PRO A 58 19.36 -10.59 12.92
C PRO A 58 18.91 -11.09 11.54
N GLU A 59 17.66 -11.52 11.41
CA GLU A 59 17.10 -12.10 10.20
C GLU A 59 16.34 -11.11 9.33
N GLY A 60 15.96 -9.93 9.89
CA GLY A 60 15.22 -8.94 9.13
C GLY A 60 14.52 -7.89 9.98
N VAL A 61 13.49 -7.27 9.42
CA VAL A 61 12.73 -6.21 10.05
C VAL A 61 11.22 -6.42 9.86
N ILE A 62 10.46 -6.03 10.86
CA ILE A 62 8.99 -5.89 10.76
C ILE A 62 8.66 -4.42 11.02
N GLU A 63 7.86 -3.81 10.17
CA GLU A 63 7.53 -2.39 10.25
C GLU A 63 6.02 -2.16 10.23
N LEU A 64 5.57 -1.18 11.01
CA LEU A 64 4.26 -0.56 10.89
C LEU A 64 4.44 0.86 10.34
N MET A 65 3.66 1.17 9.32
CA MET A 65 3.79 2.44 8.56
C MET A 65 2.44 3.17 8.57
N PRO A 66 2.13 3.92 9.66
CA PRO A 66 0.88 4.68 9.77
C PRO A 66 0.96 6.01 9.01
N ILE A 67 -0.19 6.44 8.48
CA ILE A 67 -0.40 7.75 7.85
C ILE A 67 -1.88 8.10 7.93
N ALA A 68 -2.19 9.39 8.03
CA ALA A 68 -3.56 9.89 7.96
C ALA A 68 -3.63 11.17 7.12
N ASP A 69 -4.81 11.44 6.59
CA ASP A 69 -5.22 12.77 6.18
C ASP A 69 -6.48 13.19 6.95
N ALA A 70 -7.18 14.23 6.53
CA ALA A 70 -8.36 14.72 7.22
C ALA A 70 -9.52 13.72 7.28
N ASN A 71 -9.56 12.73 6.38
CA ASN A 71 -10.70 11.83 6.21
C ASN A 71 -10.36 10.37 6.46
N GLU A 72 -9.13 9.95 6.11
CA GLU A 72 -8.73 8.55 6.09
C GLU A 72 -7.45 8.33 6.87
N PHE A 73 -7.46 7.31 7.72
CA PHE A 73 -6.30 6.74 8.37
C PHE A 73 -5.93 5.43 7.68
N SER A 74 -4.65 5.20 7.47
CA SER A 74 -4.17 3.89 7.06
C SER A 74 -2.91 3.48 7.78
N PHE A 75 -2.70 2.18 7.91
CA PHE A 75 -1.39 1.65 8.21
C PHE A 75 -1.09 0.43 7.34
N LYS A 76 0.18 0.22 7.12
CA LYS A 76 0.69 -1.02 6.51
C LYS A 76 1.62 -1.73 7.49
N TYR A 77 1.35 -3.03 7.71
CA TYR A 77 2.33 -3.97 8.23
C TYR A 77 3.15 -4.49 7.07
N VAL A 78 4.45 -4.56 7.22
CA VAL A 78 5.34 -5.18 6.24
C VAL A 78 6.55 -5.78 6.92
N ASN A 79 6.99 -6.94 6.44
CA ASN A 79 8.27 -7.51 6.83
C ASN A 79 9.31 -7.39 5.69
N GLY A 80 10.58 -7.41 6.07
CA GLY A 80 11.71 -7.59 5.17
C GLY A 80 12.65 -8.64 5.75
N HIS A 81 12.56 -9.89 5.24
CA HIS A 81 13.34 -11.03 5.69
C HIS A 81 14.06 -11.68 4.49
N PRO A 82 15.26 -11.18 4.10
CA PRO A 82 15.94 -11.62 2.88
C PRO A 82 16.25 -13.12 2.85
N LYS A 83 16.50 -13.75 3.99
CA LYS A 83 16.84 -15.18 4.10
C LYS A 83 15.63 -16.10 3.95
N ASN A 84 14.42 -15.61 4.00
CA ASN A 84 13.20 -16.42 3.85
C ASN A 84 13.18 -17.27 2.58
N THR A 85 13.86 -16.83 1.52
CA THR A 85 13.97 -17.60 0.27
C THR A 85 14.67 -18.93 0.44
N HIS A 86 15.54 -19.09 1.45
CA HIS A 86 16.20 -20.36 1.75
C HIS A 86 15.19 -21.42 2.24
N ASP A 87 14.10 -20.95 2.87
CA ASP A 87 13.02 -21.80 3.40
C ASP A 87 11.78 -21.80 2.49
N GLY A 88 11.89 -21.27 1.27
CA GLY A 88 10.79 -21.18 0.31
C GLY A 88 9.70 -20.16 0.69
N LEU A 89 9.99 -19.26 1.63
CA LEU A 89 9.08 -18.20 2.06
C LEU A 89 9.34 -16.90 1.30
N PRO A 90 8.33 -16.03 1.11
CA PRO A 90 8.52 -14.71 0.54
C PRO A 90 9.41 -13.82 1.42
N THR A 91 10.28 -13.03 0.80
CA THR A 91 11.11 -12.04 1.51
C THR A 91 10.29 -10.89 2.09
N VAL A 92 9.17 -10.57 1.44
CA VAL A 92 8.25 -9.50 1.82
C VAL A 92 6.84 -10.05 1.89
N MET A 93 6.16 -9.80 2.99
CA MET A 93 4.72 -10.05 3.18
C MET A 93 4.12 -8.80 3.83
N ALA A 94 2.94 -8.40 3.41
CA ALA A 94 2.32 -7.18 3.89
C ALA A 94 0.80 -7.31 3.95
N PHE A 95 0.19 -6.60 4.91
CA PHE A 95 -1.24 -6.32 4.95
C PHE A 95 -1.47 -4.90 5.46
N GLY A 96 -2.67 -4.39 5.32
CA GLY A 96 -2.99 -3.07 5.81
C GLY A 96 -4.46 -2.81 6.03
N VAL A 97 -4.72 -1.71 6.68
CA VAL A 97 -6.06 -1.24 7.04
C VAL A 97 -6.26 0.16 6.49
N LEU A 98 -7.48 0.43 6.03
CA LEU A 98 -8.00 1.77 5.78
C LEU A 98 -9.17 2.01 6.73
N ALA A 99 -9.15 3.11 7.45
CA ALA A 99 -10.19 3.47 8.41
C ALA A 99 -10.64 4.92 8.21
N ASP A 100 -11.87 5.18 8.59
CA ASP A 100 -12.44 6.51 8.63
C ASP A 100 -11.93 7.26 9.87
N VAL A 101 -11.43 8.48 9.70
CA VAL A 101 -10.83 9.24 10.80
C VAL A 101 -11.87 9.70 11.82
N ASP A 102 -13.04 10.13 11.37
CA ASP A 102 -14.06 10.70 12.26
C ASP A 102 -14.64 9.66 13.22
N THR A 103 -14.84 8.44 12.73
CA THR A 103 -15.52 7.37 13.47
C THR A 103 -14.59 6.28 13.97
N GLY A 104 -13.34 6.24 13.50
CA GLY A 104 -12.40 5.14 13.75
C GLY A 104 -12.81 3.83 13.08
N THR A 105 -13.81 3.83 12.21
CA THR A 105 -14.37 2.61 11.61
C THR A 105 -13.41 2.02 10.58
N PRO A 106 -12.94 0.76 10.75
CA PRO A 106 -12.17 0.10 9.71
C PRO A 106 -13.08 -0.15 8.48
N ARG A 107 -12.67 0.36 7.33
CA ARG A 107 -13.41 0.26 6.06
C ARG A 107 -12.88 -0.87 5.18
N LEU A 108 -11.58 -1.09 5.24
CA LEU A 108 -10.89 -2.10 4.45
C LEU A 108 -9.78 -2.75 5.27
N LEU A 109 -9.68 -4.07 5.19
CA LEU A 109 -8.51 -4.85 5.54
C LEU A 109 -8.06 -5.59 4.28
N SER A 110 -6.83 -5.40 3.87
CA SER A 110 -6.33 -5.97 2.60
C SER A 110 -4.98 -6.64 2.76
N GLU A 111 -4.81 -7.75 2.06
CA GLU A 111 -3.49 -8.24 1.69
C GLU A 111 -2.79 -7.18 0.86
N LEU A 112 -1.52 -6.90 1.13
CA LEU A 112 -0.75 -5.85 0.47
C LEU A 112 0.60 -6.32 -0.09
N THR A 113 0.93 -7.60 -0.10
CA THR A 113 2.19 -8.09 -0.67
C THR A 113 2.25 -7.79 -2.17
N LEU A 114 1.20 -8.17 -2.90
CA LEU A 114 1.10 -7.88 -4.32
C LEU A 114 0.96 -6.36 -4.59
N THR A 115 0.14 -5.69 -3.79
CA THR A 115 -0.03 -4.23 -3.88
C THR A 115 1.28 -3.50 -3.62
N THR A 116 2.13 -3.99 -2.70
CA THR A 116 3.46 -3.42 -2.45
C THR A 116 4.37 -3.55 -3.67
N ALA A 117 4.33 -4.67 -4.38
CA ALA A 117 5.07 -4.85 -5.62
C ALA A 117 4.60 -3.90 -6.72
N ILE A 118 3.29 -3.79 -6.94
CA ILE A 118 2.68 -2.88 -7.92
C ILE A 118 3.03 -1.42 -7.58
N ARG A 119 2.90 -1.03 -6.31
CA ARG A 119 3.24 0.32 -5.84
C ARG A 119 4.72 0.62 -6.06
N THR A 120 5.61 -0.33 -5.84
CA THR A 120 7.04 -0.15 -6.05
C THR A 120 7.36 0.06 -7.53
N ALA A 121 6.77 -0.73 -8.42
CA ALA A 121 6.88 -0.55 -9.85
C ALA A 121 6.32 0.81 -10.31
N ALA A 122 5.16 1.21 -9.78
CA ALA A 122 4.54 2.50 -10.06
C ALA A 122 5.44 3.68 -9.62
N MET A 123 6.05 3.60 -8.44
CA MET A 123 6.97 4.63 -7.95
C MET A 123 8.22 4.73 -8.83
N SER A 124 8.75 3.60 -9.30
CA SER A 124 9.86 3.58 -10.26
C SER A 124 9.47 4.26 -11.58
N ALA A 125 8.26 4.04 -12.06
CA ALA A 125 7.75 4.70 -13.26
C ALA A 125 7.61 6.23 -13.07
N VAL A 126 7.10 6.68 -11.92
CA VAL A 126 7.03 8.12 -11.57
C VAL A 126 8.42 8.74 -11.55
N ALA A 127 9.37 8.09 -10.88
CA ALA A 127 10.75 8.56 -10.81
C ALA A 127 11.41 8.61 -12.21
N ALA A 128 11.20 7.60 -13.03
CA ALA A 128 11.73 7.56 -14.38
C ALA A 128 11.17 8.70 -15.25
N ARG A 129 9.87 9.00 -15.17
CA ARG A 129 9.27 10.14 -15.89
C ARG A 129 9.88 11.47 -15.50
N ALA A 130 10.20 11.65 -14.21
CA ALA A 130 10.72 12.91 -13.68
C ALA A 130 12.24 13.08 -13.90
N LEU A 131 13.01 12.00 -13.90
CA LEU A 131 14.47 12.05 -13.78
C LEU A 131 15.23 11.45 -14.98
N ALA A 132 14.57 10.64 -15.84
CA ALA A 132 15.24 10.03 -16.96
C ALA A 132 15.64 11.10 -18.00
N ARG A 133 16.80 10.90 -18.63
CA ARG A 133 17.20 11.72 -19.78
C ARG A 133 16.21 11.52 -20.95
N PRO A 134 15.94 12.55 -21.77
CA PRO A 134 15.22 12.36 -23.01
C PRO A 134 15.85 11.24 -23.84
N ASN A 135 15.04 10.31 -24.33
CA ASN A 135 15.48 9.15 -25.14
C ASN A 135 16.39 8.14 -24.39
N ALA A 136 16.35 8.10 -23.06
CA ALA A 136 17.00 7.02 -22.31
C ALA A 136 16.42 5.65 -22.74
N ARG A 137 17.30 4.68 -23.01
CA ARG A 137 16.97 3.29 -23.34
C ARG A 137 17.43 2.35 -22.23
#